data_49ffe9edb1ff5e71438136724a5bc952
#
_entry.id   49ffe9edb1ff5e71438136724a5bc952
#
_cell.length_a   1.000
_cell.length_b   1.000
_cell.length_c   1.000
_cell.angle_alpha   90.00
_cell.angle_beta   90.00
_cell.angle_gamma   90.00
#
_symmetry.space_group_name_H-M   'P 1'
#
loop_
_entity.id
_entity.type
_entity.pdbx_description
1 polymer ?
#
loop_
_entity_poly.entity_id
_entity_poly.type
_entity_poly.pdbx_seq_one_letter_code
_entity_poly.pdbx_strand_id
1 'polypeptide(L)'
;MKSLAIGVLAVALFGAVVGTPVCFAADEDVEVDGGTRDTSVRHTSPVVISSTEISSFRLRFEYSRDYNEEDELRGRYPSGWYDMRLEKTENGADCHLEYWTEGKPGRKADFPVNGDALARLDALLKEHDVAQIDGHSMQNSALGDFMNLEVNYESGEQIYASGEGGDVKPNPQYYQEEWFIDFFRALGREYGHDTLGPALKRCSYSCGGGKPGAYLGMEISMQKDGTVLAEMDSRSRYDAPTTRREIALPKEKLDAIAAMFDRGKLFHWAKTKWNKIDVLDGDTVEVSLDYADGSYASLYDNNEMPKEALEAMEKVQSFLWNLLKDAPQAEKQEGA
;
A
#
# COMPACT_ATOMS: atom_id res chain seq x y z
N MET A 1 42.27 77.56 18.10
CA MET A 1 41.70 76.88 19.25
C MET A 1 41.34 75.46 18.83
N LYS A 2 42.05 74.50 19.41
CA LYS A 2 42.02 73.07 19.00
C LYS A 2 40.90 72.41 19.79
N SER A 3 39.96 71.74 19.09
CA SER A 3 38.95 70.90 19.69
C SER A 3 39.35 69.41 19.56
N LEU A 4 39.46 68.76 20.71
CA LEU A 4 39.80 67.33 20.84
C LEU A 4 38.53 66.49 20.70
N ALA A 5 38.49 65.60 19.75
CA ALA A 5 37.42 64.59 19.65
C ALA A 5 37.92 63.31 20.32
N ILE A 6 37.19 62.91 21.38
CA ILE A 6 37.38 61.62 22.08
C ILE A 6 36.58 60.54 21.34
N GLY A 7 37.30 59.64 20.71
CA GLY A 7 36.73 58.47 20.11
C GLY A 7 36.53 57.35 21.17
N VAL A 8 35.31 56.95 21.39
CA VAL A 8 34.96 55.78 22.22
C VAL A 8 35.12 54.50 21.36
N LEU A 9 36.11 53.70 21.71
CA LEU A 9 36.37 52.44 21.10
C LEU A 9 35.43 51.38 21.77
N ALA A 10 34.35 50.98 21.10
CA ALA A 10 33.52 49.88 21.53
C ALA A 10 34.17 48.57 21.10
N VAL A 11 34.76 47.83 22.04
CA VAL A 11 35.24 46.47 21.82
C VAL A 11 34.05 45.53 21.90
N ALA A 12 33.56 45.09 20.75
CA ALA A 12 32.61 43.99 20.66
C ALA A 12 33.38 42.67 20.84
N LEU A 13 33.25 42.05 22.00
CA LEU A 13 33.69 40.68 22.23
C LEU A 13 32.70 39.73 21.51
N PHE A 14 33.06 39.35 20.29
CA PHE A 14 32.48 38.17 19.67
C PHE A 14 33.05 36.97 20.35
N GLY A 15 32.24 36.38 21.23
CA GLY A 15 32.47 35.02 21.74
C GLY A 15 32.27 34.03 20.55
N ALA A 16 33.38 33.66 19.92
CA ALA A 16 33.41 32.53 19.03
C ALA A 16 33.17 31.26 19.90
N VAL A 17 31.96 30.76 19.89
CA VAL A 17 31.71 29.36 20.27
C VAL A 17 32.41 28.55 19.17
N VAL A 18 33.64 28.17 19.45
CA VAL A 18 34.35 27.16 18.68
C VAL A 18 33.62 25.84 19.00
N GLY A 19 32.58 25.56 18.20
CA GLY A 19 32.09 24.20 18.10
C GLY A 19 33.26 23.40 17.55
N THR A 20 33.84 22.57 18.39
CA THR A 20 34.75 21.53 17.92
C THR A 20 34.00 20.71 16.89
N PRO A 21 34.48 20.66 15.62
CA PRO A 21 33.93 19.69 14.70
C PRO A 21 34.16 18.33 15.38
N VAL A 22 33.08 17.65 15.74
CA VAL A 22 33.15 16.24 16.07
C VAL A 22 33.57 15.60 14.75
N CYS A 23 34.86 15.36 14.59
CA CYS A 23 35.37 14.51 13.54
C CYS A 23 34.78 13.13 13.85
N PHE A 24 33.70 12.79 13.16
CA PHE A 24 33.33 11.41 13.00
C PHE A 24 34.53 10.74 12.36
N ALA A 25 35.24 9.91 13.11
CA ALA A 25 36.19 9.00 12.51
C ALA A 25 35.35 8.15 11.56
N ALA A 26 35.51 8.35 10.27
CA ALA A 26 35.05 7.37 9.31
C ALA A 26 35.74 6.08 9.71
N ASP A 27 35.00 5.13 10.28
CA ASP A 27 35.53 3.80 10.47
C ASP A 27 36.02 3.34 9.09
N GLU A 28 37.25 2.78 9.09
CA GLU A 28 37.81 2.22 7.87
C GLU A 28 36.81 1.26 7.27
N ASP A 29 36.57 1.36 5.96
CA ASP A 29 35.70 0.48 5.20
C ASP A 29 35.95 -0.97 5.60
N VAL A 30 35.03 -1.56 6.35
CA VAL A 30 35.16 -2.96 6.78
C VAL A 30 34.63 -3.84 5.64
N GLU A 31 35.54 -4.50 4.92
CA GLU A 31 35.16 -5.51 3.94
C GLU A 31 34.66 -6.73 4.72
N VAL A 32 33.34 -6.97 4.68
CA VAL A 32 32.68 -8.12 5.29
C VAL A 32 32.70 -9.27 4.26
N ASP A 33 32.87 -10.50 4.76
CA ASP A 33 33.02 -11.69 3.94
C ASP A 33 31.97 -11.79 2.82
N GLY A 34 32.39 -12.06 1.58
CA GLY A 34 31.50 -12.14 0.40
C GLY A 34 31.38 -10.85 -0.42
N GLY A 35 32.23 -9.83 -0.24
CA GLY A 35 32.21 -8.59 -1.01
C GLY A 35 31.20 -7.56 -0.51
N THR A 36 30.73 -7.71 0.72
CA THR A 36 29.89 -6.71 1.40
C THR A 36 30.77 -5.62 1.99
N ARG A 37 30.42 -4.37 1.74
CA ARG A 37 31.04 -3.18 2.29
C ARG A 37 30.06 -2.49 3.23
N ASP A 38 30.41 -2.42 4.51
CA ASP A 38 29.65 -1.68 5.53
C ASP A 38 30.30 -0.31 5.75
N THR A 39 29.59 0.74 5.34
CA THR A 39 30.01 2.13 5.55
C THR A 39 29.07 2.84 6.53
N SER A 40 28.32 2.09 7.32
CA SER A 40 27.37 2.63 8.29
C SER A 40 28.05 3.47 9.35
N VAL A 41 27.46 4.61 9.67
CA VAL A 41 27.84 5.40 10.85
C VAL A 41 27.24 4.74 12.08
N ARG A 42 28.11 4.17 12.95
CA ARG A 42 27.66 3.54 14.18
C ARG A 42 27.50 4.55 15.29
N HIS A 43 26.29 4.74 15.75
CA HIS A 43 25.99 5.60 16.88
C HIS A 43 26.31 4.87 18.20
N THR A 44 27.03 5.55 19.11
CA THR A 44 27.36 5.02 20.46
C THR A 44 26.19 5.12 21.43
N SER A 45 25.16 5.86 21.07
CA SER A 45 23.92 6.05 21.83
C SER A 45 22.71 5.93 20.91
N PRO A 46 21.53 5.57 21.43
CA PRO A 46 20.31 5.58 20.64
C PRO A 46 20.10 6.92 19.94
N VAL A 47 19.75 6.89 18.65
CA VAL A 47 19.38 8.09 17.89
C VAL A 47 17.99 8.52 18.32
N VAL A 48 17.85 9.79 18.70
CA VAL A 48 16.57 10.37 19.14
C VAL A 48 16.26 11.57 18.29
N ILE A 49 15.16 11.52 17.58
CA ILE A 49 14.58 12.66 16.88
C ILE A 49 13.63 13.40 17.82
N SER A 50 13.91 14.66 18.08
CA SER A 50 13.09 15.52 18.97
C SER A 50 11.97 16.22 18.23
N SER A 51 12.11 16.46 16.95
CA SER A 51 11.10 17.09 16.12
C SER A 51 9.88 16.17 15.92
N THR A 52 8.75 16.79 15.66
CA THR A 52 7.51 16.11 15.24
C THR A 52 7.03 16.60 13.88
N GLU A 53 7.75 17.55 13.27
CA GLU A 53 7.35 18.19 12.02
C GLU A 53 8.22 17.70 10.87
N ILE A 54 7.75 16.67 10.17
CA ILE A 54 8.37 16.19 8.94
C ILE A 54 8.15 17.23 7.84
N SER A 55 9.23 17.62 7.16
CA SER A 55 9.19 18.46 5.95
C SER A 55 9.14 17.62 4.68
N SER A 56 9.87 16.49 4.65
CA SER A 56 9.81 15.53 3.55
C SER A 56 10.14 14.12 4.01
N PHE A 57 9.55 13.18 3.31
CA PHE A 57 9.82 11.75 3.45
C PHE A 57 9.98 11.15 2.05
N ARG A 58 10.98 10.32 1.89
CA ARG A 58 11.16 9.48 0.71
C ARG A 58 11.66 8.12 1.09
N LEU A 59 11.02 7.09 0.55
CA LEU A 59 11.48 5.71 0.65
C LEU A 59 11.42 5.06 -0.73
N ARG A 60 12.57 4.55 -1.17
CA ARG A 60 12.71 3.74 -2.38
C ARG A 60 13.28 2.39 -2.00
N PHE A 61 12.69 1.33 -2.49
CA PHE A 61 13.19 -0.02 -2.22
C PHE A 61 12.74 -1.00 -3.28
N GLU A 62 13.46 -2.10 -3.38
CA GLU A 62 13.01 -3.30 -4.06
C GLU A 62 12.43 -4.26 -3.03
N TYR A 63 11.18 -4.64 -3.23
CA TYR A 63 10.51 -5.63 -2.41
C TYR A 63 10.54 -6.96 -3.12
N SER A 64 11.35 -7.89 -2.61
CA SER A 64 11.39 -9.27 -3.05
C SER A 64 11.12 -10.16 -1.85
N ARG A 65 10.14 -11.04 -1.96
CA ARG A 65 9.97 -12.12 -1.00
C ARG A 65 10.08 -13.44 -1.70
N ASP A 66 10.94 -14.30 -1.16
CA ASP A 66 10.99 -15.69 -1.53
C ASP A 66 9.61 -16.33 -1.32
N TYR A 67 9.21 -17.11 -2.31
CA TYR A 67 7.94 -17.81 -2.31
C TYR A 67 7.95 -18.95 -1.28
N ASN A 68 7.89 -18.63 0.00
CA ASN A 68 7.63 -19.61 1.04
C ASN A 68 6.13 -19.85 1.14
N GLU A 69 5.67 -21.09 0.96
CA GLU A 69 4.24 -21.43 0.91
C GLU A 69 3.49 -21.12 2.22
N GLU A 70 4.21 -20.97 3.32
CA GLU A 70 3.69 -20.71 4.66
C GLU A 70 3.61 -19.20 5.02
N ASP A 71 4.05 -18.29 4.14
CA ASP A 71 4.04 -16.86 4.46
C ASP A 71 2.63 -16.28 4.39
N GLU A 72 2.08 -15.89 5.54
CA GLU A 72 0.77 -15.25 5.68
C GLU A 72 0.64 -13.94 4.87
N LEU A 73 1.77 -13.29 4.57
CA LEU A 73 1.83 -12.06 3.79
C LEU A 73 1.87 -12.30 2.28
N ARG A 74 1.91 -13.57 1.85
CA ARG A 74 1.96 -13.92 0.44
C ARG A 74 0.79 -13.30 -0.34
N GLY A 75 1.15 -12.51 -1.34
CA GLY A 75 0.17 -11.82 -2.18
C GLY A 75 -0.44 -10.55 -1.56
N ARG A 76 -0.11 -10.21 -0.32
CA ARG A 76 -0.50 -8.93 0.29
C ARG A 76 0.24 -7.77 -0.36
N TYR A 77 1.54 -7.95 -0.59
CA TYR A 77 2.40 -6.96 -1.24
C TYR A 77 3.00 -7.57 -2.50
N PRO A 78 2.79 -6.97 -3.66
CA PRO A 78 3.42 -7.45 -4.89
C PRO A 78 4.93 -7.20 -4.86
N SER A 79 5.73 -8.18 -5.31
CA SER A 79 7.18 -8.00 -5.49
C SER A 79 7.46 -7.01 -6.61
N GLY A 80 8.43 -6.14 -6.41
CA GLY A 80 8.84 -5.11 -7.36
C GLY A 80 9.41 -3.88 -6.67
N TRP A 81 9.57 -2.82 -7.43
CA TRP A 81 10.13 -1.56 -6.98
C TRP A 81 9.05 -0.62 -6.49
N TYR A 82 9.36 0.09 -5.41
CA TYR A 82 8.49 1.09 -4.80
C TYR A 82 9.23 2.42 -4.68
N ASP A 83 8.55 3.52 -4.98
CA ASP A 83 8.98 4.89 -4.65
C ASP A 83 7.79 5.58 -3.96
N MET A 84 7.98 5.93 -2.70
CA MET A 84 6.97 6.53 -1.83
C MET A 84 7.51 7.85 -1.32
N ARG A 85 6.73 8.93 -1.45
CA ARG A 85 7.12 10.27 -1.01
C ARG A 85 5.95 10.99 -0.38
N LEU A 86 6.28 11.80 0.61
CA LEU A 86 5.39 12.79 1.19
C LEU A 86 6.18 14.09 1.35
N GLU A 87 5.72 15.15 0.73
CA GLU A 87 6.38 16.45 0.76
C GLU A 87 5.43 17.50 1.32
N LYS A 88 5.83 18.20 2.38
CA LYS A 88 5.04 19.26 3.03
C LYS A 88 4.76 20.39 2.05
N THR A 89 3.54 20.88 2.04
CA THR A 89 3.09 22.05 1.28
C THR A 89 2.46 23.08 2.21
N GLU A 90 2.09 24.24 1.71
CA GLU A 90 1.43 25.27 2.51
C GLU A 90 0.09 24.79 3.11
N ASN A 91 -0.62 23.87 2.45
CA ASN A 91 -1.97 23.47 2.80
C ASN A 91 -2.09 21.97 3.18
N GLY A 92 -0.97 21.27 3.37
CA GLY A 92 -0.97 19.85 3.68
C GLY A 92 0.32 19.18 3.23
N ALA A 93 0.21 18.11 2.43
CA ALA A 93 1.36 17.50 1.80
C ALA A 93 0.99 16.93 0.43
N ASP A 94 1.97 16.81 -0.46
CA ASP A 94 1.86 16.08 -1.71
C ASP A 94 2.34 14.64 -1.51
N CYS A 95 1.49 13.69 -1.83
CA CYS A 95 1.78 12.26 -1.78
C CYS A 95 2.12 11.76 -3.19
N HIS A 96 3.26 11.09 -3.30
CA HIS A 96 3.66 10.35 -4.49
C HIS A 96 3.75 8.86 -4.14
N LEU A 97 3.19 8.03 -4.99
CA LEU A 97 3.17 6.60 -4.84
C LEU A 97 3.41 5.96 -6.19
N GLU A 98 4.54 5.29 -6.35
CA GLU A 98 4.88 4.59 -7.58
C GLU A 98 5.30 3.16 -7.28
N TYR A 99 4.85 2.24 -8.14
CA TYR A 99 5.18 0.83 -8.09
C TYR A 99 5.38 0.29 -9.50
N TRP A 100 6.44 -0.48 -9.71
CA TRP A 100 6.68 -1.18 -10.98
C TRP A 100 7.39 -2.51 -10.78
N THR A 101 7.20 -3.42 -11.74
CA THR A 101 7.96 -4.66 -11.87
C THR A 101 8.64 -4.68 -13.22
N GLU A 102 9.75 -5.39 -13.32
CA GLU A 102 10.45 -5.55 -14.57
C GLU A 102 9.52 -6.05 -15.69
N GLY A 103 9.60 -5.42 -16.85
CA GLY A 103 8.80 -5.77 -18.03
C GLY A 103 7.31 -5.40 -17.97
N LYS A 104 6.84 -4.69 -16.92
CA LYS A 104 5.45 -4.21 -16.82
C LYS A 104 5.40 -2.68 -16.68
N PRO A 105 4.35 -2.02 -17.20
CA PRO A 105 4.14 -0.59 -16.96
C PRO A 105 4.06 -0.29 -15.46
N GLY A 106 4.75 0.72 -15.02
CA GLY A 106 4.63 1.24 -13.67
C GLY A 106 3.22 1.75 -13.36
N ARG A 107 2.87 1.74 -12.10
CA ARG A 107 1.65 2.36 -11.57
C ARG A 107 2.06 3.53 -10.71
N LYS A 108 1.45 4.67 -10.96
CA LYS A 108 1.81 5.91 -10.32
C LYS A 108 0.55 6.67 -9.89
N ALA A 109 0.59 7.26 -8.71
CA ALA A 109 -0.38 8.23 -8.25
C ALA A 109 0.33 9.41 -7.60
N ASP A 110 -0.10 10.61 -7.97
CA ASP A 110 0.30 11.88 -7.35
C ASP A 110 -1.00 12.54 -6.87
N PHE A 111 -1.12 12.85 -5.58
CA PHE A 111 -2.31 13.45 -5.02
C PHE A 111 -2.02 14.24 -3.75
N PRO A 112 -2.74 15.36 -3.52
CA PRO A 112 -2.62 16.11 -2.29
C PRO A 112 -3.30 15.37 -1.14
N VAL A 113 -2.71 15.47 0.05
CA VAL A 113 -3.28 14.98 1.31
C VAL A 113 -3.31 16.12 2.34
N ASN A 114 -4.12 15.98 3.38
CA ASN A 114 -4.14 16.95 4.46
C ASN A 114 -2.87 16.84 5.34
N GLY A 115 -2.63 17.84 6.19
CA GLY A 115 -1.41 17.92 7.01
C GLY A 115 -1.28 16.86 8.08
N ASP A 116 -2.36 16.14 8.46
CA ASP A 116 -2.30 15.08 9.45
C ASP A 116 -1.59 13.81 8.91
N ALA A 117 -1.46 13.65 7.60
CA ALA A 117 -0.71 12.56 7.00
C ALA A 117 0.76 12.55 7.45
N LEU A 118 1.42 13.73 7.51
CA LEU A 118 2.79 13.84 8.01
C LEU A 118 2.89 13.52 9.51
N ALA A 119 1.93 13.96 10.31
CA ALA A 119 1.88 13.64 11.74
C ALA A 119 1.64 12.13 11.99
N ARG A 120 0.82 11.48 11.18
CA ARG A 120 0.60 10.03 11.21
C ARG A 120 1.86 9.27 10.81
N LEU A 121 2.61 9.77 9.82
CA LEU A 121 3.90 9.19 9.43
C LEU A 121 4.93 9.35 10.53
N ASP A 122 5.03 10.53 11.18
CA ASP A 122 5.92 10.73 12.33
C ASP A 122 5.59 9.78 13.49
N ALA A 123 4.29 9.55 13.75
CA ALA A 123 3.86 8.58 14.74
C ALA A 123 4.30 7.15 14.39
N LEU A 124 4.20 6.74 13.12
CA LEU A 124 4.67 5.45 12.63
C LEU A 124 6.18 5.29 12.82
N LEU A 125 6.97 6.31 12.44
CA LEU A 125 8.43 6.29 12.58
C LEU A 125 8.85 6.14 14.05
N LYS A 126 8.14 6.80 14.97
CA LYS A 126 8.38 6.72 16.43
C LYS A 126 7.91 5.42 17.03
N GLU A 127 6.78 4.88 16.62
CA GLU A 127 6.25 3.59 17.09
C GLU A 127 7.25 2.44 16.86
N HIS A 128 7.97 2.49 15.74
CA HIS A 128 8.93 1.47 15.35
C HIS A 128 10.40 1.86 15.58
N ASP A 129 10.65 2.96 16.29
CA ASP A 129 12.01 3.45 16.56
C ASP A 129 12.88 3.56 15.29
N VAL A 130 12.31 3.95 14.17
CA VAL A 130 12.99 3.99 12.86
C VAL A 130 14.25 4.86 12.89
N ALA A 131 14.34 5.86 13.77
CA ALA A 131 15.55 6.67 13.95
C ALA A 131 16.79 5.83 14.27
N GLN A 132 16.66 4.60 14.78
CA GLN A 132 17.81 3.72 15.10
C GLN A 132 18.55 3.22 13.86
N ILE A 133 17.97 3.35 12.66
CA ILE A 133 18.67 3.00 11.41
C ILE A 133 19.38 4.21 10.78
N ASP A 134 19.34 5.38 11.40
CA ASP A 134 20.07 6.54 10.88
C ASP A 134 21.56 6.22 10.74
N GLY A 135 22.14 6.62 9.61
CA GLY A 135 23.52 6.32 9.27
C GLY A 135 23.79 4.89 8.76
N HIS A 136 22.75 4.03 8.64
CA HIS A 136 22.93 2.73 8.00
C HIS A 136 23.33 2.90 6.53
N SER A 137 24.42 2.26 6.13
CA SER A 137 24.91 2.32 4.75
C SER A 137 25.67 1.03 4.43
N MET A 138 25.06 0.15 3.64
CA MET A 138 25.67 -1.12 3.26
C MET A 138 25.62 -1.31 1.75
N GLN A 139 26.69 -1.86 1.19
CA GLN A 139 26.78 -2.27 -0.22
C GLN A 139 27.28 -3.70 -0.31
N ASN A 140 26.67 -4.47 -1.21
CA ASN A 140 27.09 -5.82 -1.53
C ASN A 140 27.20 -5.97 -3.07
N SER A 141 28.24 -6.63 -3.54
CA SER A 141 28.43 -6.89 -4.96
C SER A 141 27.45 -7.91 -5.56
N ALA A 142 26.72 -8.64 -4.71
CA ALA A 142 25.67 -9.53 -5.16
C ALA A 142 24.46 -8.74 -5.68
N LEU A 143 23.82 -9.25 -6.73
CA LEU A 143 22.51 -8.74 -7.14
C LEU A 143 21.50 -9.00 -6.02
N GLY A 144 20.66 -8.05 -5.73
CA GLY A 144 19.66 -8.22 -4.68
C GLY A 144 19.00 -6.94 -4.24
N ASP A 145 18.66 -6.90 -2.98
CA ASP A 145 17.85 -5.85 -2.37
C ASP A 145 18.42 -4.44 -2.55
N PHE A 146 17.53 -3.50 -2.66
CA PHE A 146 17.84 -2.08 -2.66
C PHE A 146 16.91 -1.38 -1.67
N MET A 147 17.45 -0.43 -0.91
CA MET A 147 16.65 0.49 -0.13
C MET A 147 17.35 1.85 0.01
N ASN A 148 16.56 2.90 0.04
CA ASN A 148 17.01 4.25 0.36
C ASN A 148 15.88 4.97 1.08
N LEU A 149 16.11 5.31 2.35
CA LEU A 149 15.20 6.06 3.20
C LEU A 149 15.79 7.43 3.48
N GLU A 150 14.99 8.47 3.31
CA GLU A 150 15.30 9.83 3.67
C GLU A 150 14.10 10.47 4.36
N VAL A 151 14.28 10.94 5.59
CA VAL A 151 13.29 11.70 6.35
C VAL A 151 13.94 13.01 6.79
N ASN A 152 13.36 14.13 6.40
CA ASN A 152 13.82 15.45 6.79
C ASN A 152 12.77 16.11 7.68
N TYR A 153 13.22 16.76 8.76
CA TYR A 153 12.38 17.49 9.70
C TYR A 153 12.61 19.00 9.58
N GLU A 154 11.61 19.80 9.92
CA GLU A 154 11.69 21.27 9.94
C GLU A 154 12.79 21.79 10.90
N SER A 155 13.13 21.02 11.92
CA SER A 155 14.25 21.32 12.84
C SER A 155 15.64 21.20 12.21
N GLY A 156 15.74 20.60 11.02
CA GLY A 156 17.00 20.22 10.39
C GLY A 156 17.52 18.85 10.85
N GLU A 157 16.82 18.15 11.76
CA GLU A 157 17.09 16.75 12.05
C GLU A 157 16.72 15.90 10.84
N GLN A 158 17.39 14.75 10.68
CA GLN A 158 17.13 13.84 9.56
C GLN A 158 17.32 12.38 9.98
N ILE A 159 16.75 11.48 9.22
CA ILE A 159 17.03 10.04 9.23
C ILE A 159 17.44 9.69 7.80
N TYR A 160 18.60 9.07 7.64
CA TYR A 160 19.09 8.60 6.35
C TYR A 160 19.61 7.18 6.48
N ALA A 161 19.11 6.28 5.62
CA ALA A 161 19.59 4.91 5.54
C ALA A 161 19.60 4.42 4.10
N SER A 162 20.64 3.65 3.72
CA SER A 162 20.75 3.09 2.37
C SER A 162 21.32 1.67 2.40
N GLY A 163 20.92 0.88 1.41
CA GLY A 163 21.45 -0.45 1.17
C GLY A 163 21.35 -0.81 -0.31
N GLU A 164 22.39 -1.44 -0.86
CA GLU A 164 22.43 -1.90 -2.24
C GLU A 164 23.11 -3.27 -2.34
N GLY A 165 22.41 -4.24 -2.94
CA GLY A 165 22.89 -5.61 -3.10
C GLY A 165 22.26 -6.61 -2.12
N GLY A 166 22.70 -7.85 -2.11
CA GLY A 166 22.11 -8.89 -1.28
C GLY A 166 22.31 -8.68 0.22
N ASP A 167 21.27 -8.84 1.00
CA ASP A 167 21.26 -8.86 2.47
C ASP A 167 21.80 -7.57 3.15
N VAL A 168 21.42 -6.43 2.60
CA VAL A 168 21.91 -5.11 3.06
C VAL A 168 20.86 -4.30 3.82
N LYS A 169 19.71 -4.89 4.13
CA LYS A 169 18.64 -4.20 4.85
C LYS A 169 18.98 -3.95 6.31
N PRO A 170 18.51 -2.84 6.89
CA PRO A 170 18.67 -2.58 8.31
C PRO A 170 18.03 -3.66 9.19
N ASN A 171 18.31 -3.60 10.49
CA ASN A 171 17.72 -4.50 11.47
C ASN A 171 16.18 -4.48 11.37
N PRO A 172 15.51 -5.63 11.14
CA PRO A 172 14.05 -5.73 10.97
C PRO A 172 13.25 -5.32 12.21
N GLN A 173 13.89 -5.17 13.36
CA GLN A 173 13.26 -4.59 14.56
C GLN A 173 12.88 -3.11 14.34
N TYR A 174 13.68 -2.37 13.56
CA TYR A 174 13.55 -0.92 13.35
C TYR A 174 13.13 -0.55 11.94
N TYR A 175 13.09 -1.50 11.02
CA TYR A 175 12.75 -1.28 9.62
C TYR A 175 12.09 -2.50 8.99
N GLN A 176 10.88 -2.30 8.47
CA GLN A 176 10.18 -3.24 7.60
C GLN A 176 9.43 -2.45 6.53
N GLU A 177 9.59 -2.84 5.28
CA GLU A 177 8.95 -2.16 4.14
C GLU A 177 7.43 -2.19 4.23
N GLU A 178 6.88 -3.25 4.80
CA GLU A 178 5.45 -3.49 4.94
C GLU A 178 4.74 -2.39 5.72
N TRP A 179 5.37 -1.79 6.72
CA TRP A 179 4.79 -0.68 7.48
C TRP A 179 4.52 0.53 6.59
N PHE A 180 5.47 0.82 5.71
CA PHE A 180 5.36 1.94 4.77
C PHE A 180 4.39 1.62 3.63
N ILE A 181 4.43 0.39 3.09
CA ILE A 181 3.46 -0.03 2.07
C ILE A 181 2.04 0.12 2.61
N ASP A 182 1.78 -0.37 3.83
CA ASP A 182 0.45 -0.27 4.45
C ASP A 182 0.03 1.17 4.69
N PHE A 183 0.94 2.01 5.19
CA PHE A 183 0.68 3.43 5.41
C PHE A 183 0.30 4.16 4.12
N PHE A 184 1.12 4.03 3.08
CA PHE A 184 0.87 4.71 1.81
C PHE A 184 -0.35 4.16 1.08
N ARG A 185 -0.62 2.88 1.17
CA ARG A 185 -1.86 2.29 0.67
C ARG A 185 -3.10 2.76 1.44
N ALA A 186 -2.97 2.96 2.74
CA ALA A 186 -4.06 3.54 3.53
C ALA A 186 -4.37 4.96 3.08
N LEU A 187 -3.35 5.80 2.86
CA LEU A 187 -3.51 7.13 2.26
C LEU A 187 -4.14 7.04 0.87
N GLY A 188 -3.59 6.18 -0.01
CA GLY A 188 -4.14 5.99 -1.36
C GLY A 188 -5.63 5.61 -1.33
N ARG A 189 -6.06 4.72 -0.43
CA ARG A 189 -7.48 4.36 -0.26
C ARG A 189 -8.33 5.54 0.23
N GLU A 190 -7.83 6.28 1.23
CA GLU A 190 -8.52 7.43 1.81
C GLU A 190 -8.80 8.51 0.76
N TYR A 191 -7.86 8.73 -0.16
CA TYR A 191 -7.97 9.74 -1.21
C TYR A 191 -8.37 9.18 -2.59
N GLY A 192 -8.72 7.89 -2.69
CA GLY A 192 -9.19 7.26 -3.93
C GLY A 192 -8.09 6.93 -4.94
N HIS A 193 -6.84 6.78 -4.50
CA HIS A 193 -5.65 6.56 -5.33
C HIS A 193 -4.84 5.30 -4.97
N ASP A 194 -5.44 4.25 -4.40
CA ASP A 194 -4.72 2.99 -4.12
C ASP A 194 -4.33 2.27 -5.42
N THR A 195 -3.13 2.57 -5.92
CA THR A 195 -2.59 1.99 -7.16
C THR A 195 -1.59 0.85 -6.93
N LEU A 196 -1.22 0.55 -5.68
CA LEU A 196 -0.19 -0.45 -5.37
C LEU A 196 -0.67 -1.90 -5.46
N GLY A 197 -1.96 -2.14 -5.38
CA GLY A 197 -2.52 -3.46 -5.62
C GLY A 197 -2.62 -3.78 -7.12
N PRO A 198 -2.55 -5.04 -7.56
CA PRO A 198 -2.92 -5.39 -8.91
C PRO A 198 -4.36 -4.94 -9.14
N ALA A 199 -4.61 -4.34 -10.31
CA ALA A 199 -5.96 -3.89 -10.66
C ALA A 199 -6.93 -5.06 -10.62
N LEU A 200 -8.09 -4.86 -10.00
CA LEU A 200 -9.18 -5.81 -10.11
C LEU A 200 -9.66 -5.82 -11.57
N LYS A 201 -9.74 -7.00 -12.16
CA LYS A 201 -10.27 -7.19 -13.52
C LYS A 201 -11.73 -7.58 -13.52
N ARG A 202 -12.13 -8.37 -12.52
CA ARG A 202 -13.46 -8.93 -12.44
C ARG A 202 -13.84 -9.13 -10.99
N CYS A 203 -15.08 -8.82 -10.66
CA CYS A 203 -15.73 -9.24 -9.43
C CYS A 203 -17.08 -9.83 -9.77
N SER A 204 -17.37 -11.01 -9.24
CA SER A 204 -18.69 -11.63 -9.37
C SER A 204 -19.27 -11.92 -8.00
N TYR A 205 -20.59 -11.81 -7.92
CA TYR A 205 -21.43 -12.22 -6.80
C TYR A 205 -22.47 -13.18 -7.32
N SER A 206 -22.63 -14.31 -6.68
CA SER A 206 -23.72 -15.22 -6.98
C SER A 206 -24.44 -15.68 -5.72
N CYS A 207 -25.74 -15.84 -5.82
CA CYS A 207 -26.59 -16.36 -4.77
C CYS A 207 -27.63 -17.31 -5.38
N GLY A 208 -27.77 -18.50 -4.82
CA GLY A 208 -28.74 -19.47 -5.26
C GLY A 208 -29.02 -20.53 -4.21
N GLY A 209 -30.19 -21.17 -4.26
CA GLY A 209 -30.54 -22.36 -3.44
C GLY A 209 -31.84 -22.27 -2.64
N GLY A 210 -32.21 -21.12 -2.06
CA GLY A 210 -33.35 -21.03 -1.10
C GLY A 210 -34.71 -21.36 -1.66
N LYS A 211 -34.95 -21.14 -2.96
CA LYS A 211 -36.12 -21.67 -3.68
C LYS A 211 -35.64 -22.46 -4.88
N PRO A 212 -36.27 -23.62 -5.21
CA PRO A 212 -35.84 -24.45 -6.32
C PRO A 212 -35.69 -23.62 -7.63
N GLY A 213 -34.44 -23.49 -8.08
CA GLY A 213 -34.08 -22.78 -9.29
C GLY A 213 -34.08 -21.25 -9.22
N ALA A 214 -34.24 -20.62 -8.05
CA ALA A 214 -33.96 -19.21 -7.88
C ALA A 214 -32.44 -18.96 -7.97
N TYR A 215 -32.06 -17.87 -8.63
CA TYR A 215 -30.66 -17.51 -8.85
C TYR A 215 -30.53 -16.01 -9.06
N LEU A 216 -29.46 -15.45 -8.49
CA LEU A 216 -29.01 -14.10 -8.74
C LEU A 216 -27.50 -14.13 -8.98
N GLY A 217 -27.07 -13.74 -10.17
CA GLY A 217 -25.67 -13.50 -10.51
C GLY A 217 -25.49 -12.04 -10.86
N MET A 218 -24.44 -11.44 -10.33
CA MET A 218 -24.01 -10.08 -10.66
C MET A 218 -22.50 -10.10 -10.91
N GLU A 219 -22.08 -9.43 -11.97
CA GLU A 219 -20.67 -9.37 -12.34
C GLU A 219 -20.32 -7.94 -12.76
N ILE A 220 -19.10 -7.54 -12.48
CA ILE A 220 -18.47 -6.36 -13.07
C ILE A 220 -17.10 -6.76 -13.58
N SER A 221 -16.80 -6.49 -14.84
CA SER A 221 -15.56 -6.93 -15.47
C SER A 221 -14.99 -5.89 -16.44
N MET A 222 -13.66 -5.85 -16.50
CA MET A 222 -12.93 -5.07 -17.49
C MET A 222 -12.89 -5.84 -18.80
N GLN A 223 -13.37 -5.21 -19.86
CA GLN A 223 -13.35 -5.76 -21.20
C GLN A 223 -11.99 -5.59 -21.86
N LYS A 224 -11.75 -6.27 -22.98
CA LYS A 224 -10.47 -6.23 -23.72
C LYS A 224 -10.09 -4.84 -24.23
N ASP A 225 -11.08 -4.01 -24.51
CA ASP A 225 -10.92 -2.62 -24.98
C ASP A 225 -10.72 -1.62 -23.82
N GLY A 226 -10.69 -2.09 -22.56
CA GLY A 226 -10.53 -1.28 -21.37
C GLY A 226 -11.82 -0.69 -20.81
N THR A 227 -12.96 -0.93 -21.44
CA THR A 227 -14.26 -0.57 -20.87
C THR A 227 -14.61 -1.50 -19.70
N VAL A 228 -15.48 -1.05 -18.81
CA VAL A 228 -15.99 -1.86 -17.71
C VAL A 228 -17.48 -2.13 -17.96
N LEU A 229 -17.86 -3.38 -17.93
CA LEU A 229 -19.22 -3.84 -18.07
C LEU A 229 -19.70 -4.44 -16.75
N ALA A 230 -20.88 -4.03 -16.30
CA ALA A 230 -21.58 -4.71 -15.22
C ALA A 230 -22.84 -5.42 -15.76
N GLU A 231 -23.02 -6.66 -15.33
CA GLU A 231 -24.10 -7.54 -15.77
C GLU A 231 -24.82 -8.14 -14.57
N MET A 232 -26.11 -8.38 -14.72
CA MET A 232 -26.93 -9.10 -13.75
C MET A 232 -27.82 -10.09 -14.46
N ASP A 233 -27.74 -11.34 -14.04
CA ASP A 233 -28.66 -12.40 -14.41
C ASP A 233 -29.48 -12.82 -13.19
N SER A 234 -30.80 -12.87 -13.33
CA SER A 234 -31.67 -13.28 -12.25
C SER A 234 -32.81 -14.18 -12.72
N ARG A 235 -33.17 -15.12 -11.90
CA ARG A 235 -34.28 -16.03 -12.10
C ARG A 235 -34.98 -16.32 -10.77
N SER A 236 -36.28 -16.17 -10.72
CA SER A 236 -37.08 -16.32 -9.47
C SER A 236 -37.42 -17.76 -9.11
N ARG A 237 -37.39 -18.67 -10.08
CA ARG A 237 -37.66 -20.11 -9.93
C ARG A 237 -37.24 -20.85 -11.20
N TYR A 238 -37.18 -22.18 -11.14
CA TYR A 238 -36.63 -23.02 -12.22
C TYR A 238 -37.30 -22.80 -13.59
N ASP A 239 -38.59 -22.60 -13.64
CA ASP A 239 -39.41 -22.42 -14.85
C ASP A 239 -39.63 -20.93 -15.23
N ALA A 240 -39.09 -19.99 -14.45
CA ALA A 240 -39.17 -18.59 -14.76
C ALA A 240 -38.12 -18.19 -15.81
N PRO A 241 -38.43 -17.22 -16.68
CA PRO A 241 -37.44 -16.69 -17.60
C PRO A 241 -36.30 -16.00 -16.84
N THR A 242 -35.08 -16.15 -17.36
CA THR A 242 -33.92 -15.37 -16.86
C THR A 242 -34.07 -13.93 -17.32
N THR A 243 -33.93 -13.00 -16.39
CA THR A 243 -33.83 -11.56 -16.69
C THR A 243 -32.37 -11.17 -16.71
N ARG A 244 -31.90 -10.56 -17.79
CA ARG A 244 -30.54 -10.05 -17.93
C ARG A 244 -30.56 -8.52 -18.00
N ARG A 245 -29.64 -7.90 -17.26
CA ARG A 245 -29.39 -6.46 -17.29
C ARG A 245 -27.92 -6.20 -17.48
N GLU A 246 -27.58 -5.11 -18.16
CA GLU A 246 -26.19 -4.74 -18.35
C GLU A 246 -26.05 -3.22 -18.42
N ILE A 247 -24.87 -2.71 -18.01
CA ILE A 247 -24.53 -1.31 -18.07
C ILE A 247 -23.02 -1.13 -18.18
N ALA A 248 -22.59 -0.25 -19.09
CA ALA A 248 -21.20 0.19 -19.17
C ALA A 248 -20.91 1.19 -18.05
N LEU A 249 -19.76 1.05 -17.41
CA LEU A 249 -19.35 1.80 -16.24
C LEU A 249 -17.94 2.36 -16.41
N PRO A 250 -17.59 3.44 -15.70
CA PRO A 250 -16.22 3.89 -15.57
C PRO A 250 -15.38 2.94 -14.72
N LYS A 251 -14.06 2.88 -14.99
CA LYS A 251 -13.11 1.97 -14.33
C LYS A 251 -13.09 2.11 -12.79
N GLU A 252 -13.31 3.32 -12.30
CA GLU A 252 -13.33 3.64 -10.87
C GLU A 252 -14.32 2.79 -10.08
N LYS A 253 -15.31 2.16 -10.74
CA LYS A 253 -16.24 1.24 -10.08
C LYS A 253 -15.60 -0.09 -9.71
N LEU A 254 -14.67 -0.61 -10.52
CA LEU A 254 -13.84 -1.77 -10.16
C LEU A 254 -12.87 -1.43 -9.02
N ASP A 255 -12.24 -0.26 -9.10
CA ASP A 255 -11.31 0.21 -8.06
C ASP A 255 -12.04 0.38 -6.72
N ALA A 256 -13.29 0.85 -6.73
CA ALA A 256 -14.13 0.94 -5.53
C ALA A 256 -14.42 -0.42 -4.88
N ILE A 257 -14.63 -1.47 -5.68
CA ILE A 257 -14.81 -2.83 -5.15
C ILE A 257 -13.48 -3.35 -4.57
N ALA A 258 -12.37 -3.15 -5.28
CA ALA A 258 -11.06 -3.57 -4.78
C ALA A 258 -10.75 -2.94 -3.41
N ALA A 259 -11.17 -1.69 -3.18
CA ALA A 259 -10.99 -0.98 -1.91
C ALA A 259 -11.88 -1.52 -0.75
N MET A 260 -12.88 -2.35 -1.03
CA MET A 260 -13.73 -2.97 0.02
C MET A 260 -13.01 -4.10 0.76
N PHE A 261 -11.91 -4.61 0.20
CA PHE A 261 -11.17 -5.73 0.75
C PHE A 261 -9.76 -5.32 1.15
N ASP A 262 -9.33 -5.71 2.36
CA ASP A 262 -7.91 -5.89 2.62
C ASP A 262 -7.45 -7.14 1.86
N ARG A 263 -6.55 -6.98 0.91
CA ARG A 263 -6.14 -8.06 0.02
C ARG A 263 -5.49 -9.22 0.79
N GLY A 264 -4.69 -8.94 1.81
CA GLY A 264 -4.08 -9.97 2.63
C GLY A 264 -5.12 -10.82 3.37
N LYS A 265 -6.08 -10.15 4.04
CA LYS A 265 -7.20 -10.83 4.69
C LYS A 265 -8.05 -11.62 3.68
N LEU A 266 -8.34 -11.03 2.51
CA LEU A 266 -9.10 -11.69 1.45
C LEU A 266 -8.46 -13.01 1.03
N PHE A 267 -7.15 -13.02 0.74
CA PHE A 267 -6.45 -14.23 0.33
C PHE A 267 -6.32 -15.24 1.46
N HIS A 268 -6.15 -14.78 2.69
CA HIS A 268 -6.19 -15.64 3.86
C HIS A 268 -7.57 -16.31 3.99
N TRP A 269 -8.66 -15.56 3.92
CA TRP A 269 -10.01 -16.12 3.98
C TRP A 269 -10.29 -17.10 2.85
N ALA A 270 -9.88 -16.78 1.60
CA ALA A 270 -10.10 -17.64 0.44
C ALA A 270 -9.33 -18.97 0.51
N LYS A 271 -8.17 -19.01 1.21
CA LYS A 271 -7.37 -20.25 1.36
C LYS A 271 -7.78 -21.11 2.55
N THR A 272 -8.41 -20.50 3.56
CA THR A 272 -8.82 -21.23 4.76
C THR A 272 -9.92 -22.21 4.40
N LYS A 273 -9.70 -23.48 4.70
CA LYS A 273 -10.73 -24.53 4.56
C LYS A 273 -11.70 -24.40 5.71
N TRP A 274 -12.75 -23.62 5.53
CA TRP A 274 -13.87 -23.59 6.46
C TRP A 274 -14.62 -24.91 6.35
N ASN A 275 -15.04 -25.49 7.48
CA ASN A 275 -15.84 -26.70 7.45
C ASN A 275 -17.13 -26.42 6.70
N LYS A 276 -17.32 -27.05 5.55
CA LYS A 276 -18.60 -27.01 4.85
C LYS A 276 -19.62 -27.74 5.71
N ILE A 277 -20.47 -27.00 6.40
CA ILE A 277 -21.71 -27.56 6.86
C ILE A 277 -22.58 -27.69 5.61
N ASP A 278 -22.82 -28.91 5.15
CA ASP A 278 -23.77 -29.16 4.08
C ASP A 278 -25.17 -28.73 4.58
N VAL A 279 -25.48 -27.46 4.35
CA VAL A 279 -26.84 -26.95 4.55
C VAL A 279 -27.63 -27.40 3.34
N LEU A 280 -28.36 -28.51 3.51
CA LEU A 280 -29.10 -29.19 2.44
C LEU A 280 -30.14 -28.28 1.73
N ASP A 281 -30.57 -27.17 2.33
CA ASP A 281 -31.63 -26.27 1.83
C ASP A 281 -31.32 -24.78 2.00
N GLY A 282 -30.04 -24.36 2.15
CA GLY A 282 -29.65 -22.96 2.34
C GLY A 282 -29.26 -22.24 1.02
N ASP A 283 -29.38 -20.93 1.02
CA ASP A 283 -28.82 -20.10 -0.05
C ASP A 283 -27.29 -20.21 -0.01
N THR A 284 -26.68 -20.47 -1.16
CA THR A 284 -25.22 -20.44 -1.32
C THR A 284 -24.84 -19.07 -1.86
N VAL A 285 -24.00 -18.34 -1.15
CA VAL A 285 -23.45 -17.05 -1.60
C VAL A 285 -21.98 -17.21 -1.89
N GLU A 286 -21.56 -16.72 -3.05
CA GLU A 286 -20.17 -16.68 -3.48
C GLU A 286 -19.80 -15.28 -3.95
N VAL A 287 -18.60 -14.81 -3.57
CA VAL A 287 -17.96 -13.62 -4.14
C VAL A 287 -16.61 -14.04 -4.68
N SER A 288 -16.35 -13.76 -5.94
CA SER A 288 -15.08 -14.07 -6.60
C SER A 288 -14.44 -12.81 -7.17
N LEU A 289 -13.11 -12.72 -7.05
CA LEU A 289 -12.30 -11.60 -7.50
C LEU A 289 -11.12 -12.08 -8.33
N ASP A 290 -11.00 -11.57 -9.56
CA ASP A 290 -9.88 -11.83 -10.47
C ASP A 290 -9.02 -10.57 -10.64
N TYR A 291 -7.73 -10.68 -10.45
CA TYR A 291 -6.79 -9.57 -10.54
C TYR A 291 -5.93 -9.61 -11.80
N ALA A 292 -5.35 -8.46 -12.14
CA ALA A 292 -4.54 -8.28 -13.36
C ALA A 292 -3.23 -9.09 -13.36
N ASP A 293 -2.73 -9.46 -12.20
CA ASP A 293 -1.55 -10.32 -12.02
C ASP A 293 -1.87 -11.82 -12.14
N GLY A 294 -3.13 -12.18 -12.39
CA GLY A 294 -3.60 -13.56 -12.48
C GLY A 294 -3.96 -14.17 -11.12
N SER A 295 -3.79 -13.45 -10.02
CA SER A 295 -4.26 -13.93 -8.72
C SER A 295 -5.79 -13.93 -8.66
N TYR A 296 -6.33 -14.89 -7.90
CA TYR A 296 -7.76 -15.15 -7.77
C TYR A 296 -8.12 -15.43 -6.32
N ALA A 297 -9.25 -14.90 -5.88
CA ALA A 297 -9.82 -15.20 -4.57
C ALA A 297 -11.32 -15.48 -4.70
N SER A 298 -11.81 -16.52 -4.02
CA SER A 298 -13.23 -16.84 -3.92
C SER A 298 -13.61 -17.03 -2.47
N LEU A 299 -14.68 -16.36 -2.05
CA LEU A 299 -15.27 -16.46 -0.72
C LEU A 299 -16.65 -17.09 -0.83
N TYR A 300 -16.92 -18.10 0.00
CA TYR A 300 -18.21 -18.76 0.09
C TYR A 300 -18.81 -18.47 1.45
N ASP A 301 -20.05 -17.97 1.49
CA ASP A 301 -20.78 -17.83 2.75
C ASP A 301 -20.97 -19.21 3.38
N ASN A 302 -20.37 -19.40 4.52
CA ASN A 302 -20.64 -20.49 5.43
C ASN A 302 -20.62 -19.96 6.87
N ASN A 303 -21.26 -20.66 7.77
CA ASN A 303 -21.45 -20.24 9.16
C ASN A 303 -20.15 -20.08 9.98
N GLU A 304 -18.99 -20.42 9.40
CA GLU A 304 -17.69 -20.35 10.07
C GLU A 304 -16.81 -19.20 9.56
N MET A 305 -17.26 -18.47 8.53
CA MET A 305 -16.49 -17.31 8.03
C MET A 305 -16.41 -16.19 9.07
N PRO A 306 -15.26 -15.47 9.13
CA PRO A 306 -15.15 -14.29 9.95
C PRO A 306 -16.22 -13.26 9.61
N LYS A 307 -16.78 -12.62 10.63
CA LYS A 307 -17.78 -11.57 10.45
C LYS A 307 -17.35 -10.46 9.48
N GLU A 308 -16.07 -10.08 9.52
CA GLU A 308 -15.51 -9.10 8.59
C GLU A 308 -15.59 -9.54 7.12
N ALA A 309 -15.39 -10.84 6.85
CA ALA A 309 -15.51 -11.38 5.49
C ALA A 309 -16.97 -11.33 5.00
N LEU A 310 -17.93 -11.73 5.85
CA LEU A 310 -19.36 -11.65 5.54
C LEU A 310 -19.80 -10.21 5.28
N GLU A 311 -19.38 -9.25 6.13
CA GLU A 311 -19.66 -7.83 5.94
C GLU A 311 -19.07 -7.28 4.63
N ALA A 312 -17.89 -7.76 4.21
CA ALA A 312 -17.30 -7.38 2.93
C ALA A 312 -18.10 -7.94 1.74
N MET A 313 -18.55 -9.20 1.81
CA MET A 313 -19.41 -9.81 0.80
C MET A 313 -20.77 -9.08 0.67
N GLU A 314 -21.40 -8.71 1.79
CA GLU A 314 -22.64 -7.91 1.81
C GLU A 314 -22.45 -6.52 1.18
N LYS A 315 -21.30 -5.87 1.43
CA LYS A 315 -20.98 -4.58 0.80
C LYS A 315 -20.87 -4.72 -0.72
N VAL A 316 -20.21 -5.77 -1.21
CA VAL A 316 -20.10 -6.06 -2.66
C VAL A 316 -21.49 -6.30 -3.24
N GLN A 317 -22.30 -7.15 -2.61
CA GLN A 317 -23.66 -7.40 -3.04
C GLN A 317 -24.47 -6.11 -3.17
N SER A 318 -24.47 -5.30 -2.10
CA SER A 318 -25.21 -4.04 -2.07
C SER A 318 -24.72 -3.05 -3.13
N PHE A 319 -23.42 -2.99 -3.35
CA PHE A 319 -22.82 -2.13 -4.36
C PHE A 319 -23.24 -2.55 -5.79
N LEU A 320 -23.06 -3.82 -6.14
CA LEU A 320 -23.44 -4.36 -7.45
C LEU A 320 -24.96 -4.25 -7.69
N TRP A 321 -25.78 -4.56 -6.69
CA TRP A 321 -27.22 -4.40 -6.77
C TRP A 321 -27.64 -2.96 -7.06
N ASN A 322 -27.04 -1.98 -6.37
CA ASN A 322 -27.35 -0.57 -6.59
C ASN A 322 -26.92 -0.07 -7.98
N LEU A 323 -25.93 -0.66 -8.58
CA LEU A 323 -25.52 -0.36 -9.97
C LEU A 323 -26.51 -0.95 -10.99
N LEU A 324 -27.04 -2.14 -10.72
CA LEU A 324 -27.70 -2.99 -11.71
C LEU A 324 -29.23 -3.05 -11.60
N LYS A 325 -29.81 -2.77 -10.43
CA LYS A 325 -31.26 -2.85 -10.20
C LYS A 325 -32.12 -2.05 -11.19
N ASP A 326 -31.60 -0.90 -11.63
CA ASP A 326 -32.27 0.02 -12.57
C ASP A 326 -31.61 0.06 -13.95
N ALA A 327 -30.62 -0.81 -14.20
CA ALA A 327 -29.94 -0.92 -15.49
C ALA A 327 -30.93 -1.42 -16.57
N PRO A 328 -30.75 -1.02 -17.84
CA PRO A 328 -31.59 -1.49 -18.93
C PRO A 328 -31.52 -3.02 -19.07
N GLN A 329 -32.62 -3.62 -19.54
CA GLN A 329 -32.59 -5.04 -19.90
C GLN A 329 -31.71 -5.19 -21.14
N ALA A 330 -30.80 -6.17 -21.09
CA ALA A 330 -30.00 -6.53 -22.24
C ALA A 330 -30.93 -7.02 -23.38
N GLU A 331 -30.70 -6.56 -24.59
CA GLU A 331 -31.43 -7.08 -25.75
C GLU A 331 -31.17 -8.58 -25.88
N LYS A 332 -32.26 -9.35 -26.03
CA LYS A 332 -32.11 -10.79 -26.29
C LYS A 332 -31.33 -10.91 -27.62
N GLN A 333 -30.08 -11.40 -27.51
CA GLN A 333 -29.46 -11.98 -28.70
C GLN A 333 -30.28 -13.22 -29.05
N GLU A 334 -31.24 -13.07 -29.99
CA GLU A 334 -31.88 -14.21 -30.62
C GLU A 334 -30.79 -15.01 -31.33
N GLY A 335 -30.66 -16.26 -30.92
CA GLY A 335 -29.53 -17.14 -31.17
C GLY A 335 -29.03 -17.19 -32.62
N ALA A 336 -27.71 -17.26 -32.69
CA ALA A 336 -27.00 -17.78 -33.87
C ALA A 336 -26.78 -19.28 -33.70
#